data_af4ec1c638de02506a37d44ae147768d
#
_entry.id   af4ec1c638de02506a37d44ae147768d
#
_cell.length_a   1.000
_cell.length_b   1.000
_cell.length_c   1.000
_cell.angle_alpha   90.00
_cell.angle_beta   90.00
_cell.angle_gamma   90.00
#
_symmetry.space_group_name_H-M   'P 1'
#
loop_
_entity.id
_entity.type
_entity.pdbx_description
1 polymer ?
#
loop_
_entity_poly.entity_id
_entity_poly.type
_entity_poly.pdbx_seq_one_letter_code
_entity_poly.pdbx_strand_id
1 'polypeptide(L)'
;MAAERNRNRYYFFVFLTLGATMGIFLSADLFTTFIFFEIMSFTSFVLVMHDEEDFTVRSAKTYLAVAVIGGLVTLMGLFMMYQKAGTLNMAELTAFMQSRENPAEFYAIGVLILFGFAAKAGLFPLHIWLPNAYTVAPAPSSALLSCLLTKTGVFGTIIVSCKLFLHDAAWGQFILILGIITMVLGAVLAVFSVNLKRTLACSSMSQIGFIIIAIGMQGLLGEHN
;
A
#
# COMPACT_ATOMS: atom_id res chain seq x y z
N MET A 1 19.47 21.20 4.18
CA MET A 1 19.65 21.70 5.57
C MET A 1 18.99 20.81 6.62
N ALA A 2 17.76 20.33 6.50
CA ALA A 2 17.17 19.38 7.48
C ALA A 2 17.95 18.07 7.63
N ALA A 3 18.67 17.63 6.59
CA ALA A 3 19.51 16.42 6.65
C ALA A 3 20.79 16.55 7.50
N GLU A 4 21.11 17.72 8.05
CA GLU A 4 22.30 17.92 8.86
C GLU A 4 22.10 17.55 10.32
N ARG A 5 20.86 17.65 10.83
CA ARG A 5 20.52 17.24 12.19
C ARG A 5 20.30 15.73 12.24
N ASN A 6 21.06 15.05 13.07
CA ASN A 6 20.95 13.59 13.30
C ASN A 6 21.14 12.74 12.01
N ARG A 7 22.11 13.09 11.14
CA ARG A 7 22.39 12.38 9.88
C ARG A 7 22.52 10.86 10.03
N ASN A 8 23.21 10.39 11.07
CA ASN A 8 23.43 8.95 11.29
C ASN A 8 22.08 8.24 11.54
N ARG A 9 21.19 8.83 12.36
CA ARG A 9 19.83 8.30 12.56
C ARG A 9 19.06 8.25 11.24
N TYR A 10 19.12 9.31 10.46
CA TYR A 10 18.43 9.41 9.19
C TYR A 10 18.85 8.29 8.21
N TYR A 11 20.15 8.17 7.94
CA TYR A 11 20.65 7.16 7.01
C TYR A 11 20.45 5.73 7.52
N PHE A 12 20.56 5.49 8.81
CA PHE A 12 20.26 4.19 9.40
C PHE A 12 18.81 3.75 9.06
N PHE A 13 17.82 4.63 9.29
CA PHE A 13 16.44 4.32 8.97
C PHE A 13 16.13 4.29 7.47
N VAL A 14 16.85 5.05 6.64
CA VAL A 14 16.76 4.93 5.17
C VAL A 14 17.17 3.53 4.72
N PHE A 15 18.34 3.05 5.14
CA PHE A 15 18.82 1.72 4.75
C PHE A 15 17.94 0.59 5.32
N LEU A 16 17.46 0.74 6.54
CA LEU A 16 16.55 -0.24 7.14
C LEU A 16 15.21 -0.30 6.39
N THR A 17 14.66 0.85 6.01
CA THR A 17 13.44 0.93 5.19
C THR A 17 13.66 0.33 3.79
N LEU A 18 14.81 0.58 3.17
CA LEU A 18 15.19 -0.02 1.88
C LEU A 18 15.31 -1.54 1.99
N GLY A 19 16.01 -2.04 3.01
CA GLY A 19 16.15 -3.48 3.27
C GLY A 19 14.80 -4.15 3.48
N ALA A 20 13.91 -3.56 4.28
CA ALA A 20 12.55 -4.06 4.47
C ALA A 20 11.75 -4.04 3.15
N THR A 21 11.88 -3.00 2.33
CA THR A 21 11.24 -2.93 1.01
C THR A 21 11.72 -4.05 0.09
N MET A 22 13.01 -4.34 0.07
CA MET A 22 13.55 -5.48 -0.67
C MET A 22 12.99 -6.81 -0.15
N GLY A 23 12.87 -6.96 1.18
CA GLY A 23 12.22 -8.12 1.79
C GLY A 23 10.80 -8.34 1.32
N ILE A 24 10.00 -7.26 1.17
CA ILE A 24 8.63 -7.34 0.63
C ILE A 24 8.64 -7.92 -0.78
N PHE A 25 9.47 -7.40 -1.68
CA PHE A 25 9.47 -7.82 -3.09
C PHE A 25 10.07 -9.21 -3.33
N LEU A 26 10.95 -9.67 -2.45
CA LEU A 26 11.62 -10.97 -2.56
C LEU A 26 10.90 -12.08 -1.79
N SER A 27 9.85 -11.77 -1.03
CA SER A 27 9.10 -12.75 -0.25
C SER A 27 8.30 -13.69 -1.15
N ALA A 28 8.32 -14.97 -0.83
CA ALA A 28 7.56 -16.01 -1.52
C ALA A 28 6.19 -16.31 -0.86
N ASP A 29 5.97 -15.80 0.34
CA ASP A 29 4.74 -15.97 1.11
C ASP A 29 4.19 -14.65 1.65
N LEU A 30 2.87 -14.61 1.87
CA LEU A 30 2.16 -13.41 2.32
C LEU A 30 2.50 -13.03 3.76
N PHE A 31 2.88 -13.98 4.62
CA PHE A 31 3.19 -13.67 6.00
C PHE A 31 4.56 -12.99 6.12
N THR A 32 5.56 -13.49 5.42
CA THR A 32 6.88 -12.85 5.32
C THR A 32 6.78 -11.48 4.65
N THR A 33 5.98 -11.36 3.58
CA THR A 33 5.66 -10.07 2.96
C THR A 33 5.09 -9.09 3.98
N PHE A 34 4.15 -9.54 4.81
CA PHE A 34 3.54 -8.73 5.87
C PHE A 34 4.53 -8.31 6.94
N ILE A 35 5.41 -9.20 7.41
CA ILE A 35 6.44 -8.86 8.40
C ILE A 35 7.34 -7.72 7.89
N PHE A 36 7.86 -7.85 6.68
CA PHE A 36 8.69 -6.79 6.09
C PHE A 36 7.91 -5.51 5.81
N PHE A 37 6.63 -5.62 5.47
CA PHE A 37 5.72 -4.48 5.30
C PHE A 37 5.54 -3.69 6.60
N GLU A 38 5.39 -4.36 7.74
CA GLU A 38 5.31 -3.72 9.04
C GLU A 38 6.65 -3.10 9.45
N ILE A 39 7.77 -3.79 9.28
CA ILE A 39 9.11 -3.24 9.54
C ILE A 39 9.31 -1.96 8.71
N MET A 40 8.98 -1.99 7.42
CA MET A 40 9.06 -0.81 6.55
C MET A 40 8.16 0.33 7.06
N SER A 41 6.96 0.02 7.56
CA SER A 41 6.01 1.01 8.06
C SER A 41 6.54 1.73 9.29
N PHE A 42 7.09 1.00 10.26
CA PHE A 42 7.68 1.58 11.46
C PHE A 42 8.97 2.34 11.18
N THR A 43 9.84 1.84 10.32
CA THR A 43 11.11 2.51 9.99
C THR A 43 10.87 3.80 9.21
N SER A 44 9.94 3.80 8.28
CA SER A 44 9.59 4.99 7.49
C SER A 44 8.85 6.06 8.30
N PHE A 45 8.15 5.69 9.39
CA PHE A 45 7.59 6.65 10.34
C PHE A 45 8.66 7.59 10.90
N VAL A 46 9.86 7.06 11.24
CA VAL A 46 10.97 7.87 11.73
C VAL A 46 11.47 8.86 10.67
N LEU A 47 11.41 8.48 9.39
CA LEU A 47 11.78 9.36 8.28
C LEU A 47 10.77 10.50 8.09
N VAL A 48 9.48 10.23 8.30
CA VAL A 48 8.43 11.26 8.25
C VAL A 48 8.57 12.23 9.43
N MET A 49 8.89 11.72 10.62
CA MET A 49 8.98 12.49 11.87
C MET A 49 10.36 13.17 12.06
N HIS A 50 11.24 13.17 11.07
CA HIS A 50 12.65 13.56 11.23
C HIS A 50 12.85 14.97 11.81
N ASP A 51 12.06 15.95 11.39
CA ASP A 51 12.21 17.36 11.79
C ASP A 51 11.63 17.68 13.18
N GLU A 52 10.84 16.75 13.78
CA GLU A 52 10.33 16.82 15.17
C GLU A 52 9.54 18.09 15.52
N GLU A 53 9.01 18.83 14.53
CA GLU A 53 8.12 19.96 14.74
C GLU A 53 6.70 19.49 15.10
N ASP A 54 5.91 20.29 15.83
CA ASP A 54 4.56 19.90 16.30
C ASP A 54 3.65 19.46 15.16
N PHE A 55 3.68 20.16 14.04
CA PHE A 55 2.90 19.79 12.86
C PHE A 55 3.39 18.49 12.21
N THR A 56 4.70 18.28 12.19
CA THR A 56 5.35 17.05 11.70
C THR A 56 4.97 15.86 12.57
N VAL A 57 5.01 16.02 13.89
CA VAL A 57 4.60 14.98 14.85
C VAL A 57 3.13 14.59 14.65
N ARG A 58 2.24 15.58 14.44
CA ARG A 58 0.81 15.30 14.21
C ARG A 58 0.58 14.52 12.92
N SER A 59 1.24 14.92 11.83
CA SER A 59 1.14 14.24 10.53
C SER A 59 1.73 12.84 10.57
N ALA A 60 2.86 12.67 11.25
CA ALA A 60 3.50 11.38 11.46
C ALA A 60 2.63 10.43 12.31
N LYS A 61 1.96 10.92 13.35
CA LYS A 61 0.99 10.13 14.14
C LYS A 61 -0.17 9.64 13.28
N THR A 62 -0.71 10.48 12.39
CA THR A 62 -1.77 10.07 11.44
C THR A 62 -1.27 8.98 10.51
N TYR A 63 -0.06 9.14 9.97
CA TYR A 63 0.58 8.11 9.14
C TYR A 63 0.72 6.78 9.89
N LEU A 64 1.25 6.82 11.12
CA LEU A 64 1.44 5.62 11.94
C LEU A 64 0.10 4.96 12.30
N ALA A 65 -0.92 5.76 12.67
CA ALA A 65 -2.24 5.23 12.99
C ALA A 65 -2.86 4.47 11.81
N VAL A 66 -2.79 5.04 10.60
CA VAL A 66 -3.30 4.38 9.38
C VAL A 66 -2.49 3.12 9.07
N ALA A 67 -1.16 3.15 9.25
CA ALA A 67 -0.30 1.99 9.04
C ALA A 67 -0.63 0.85 10.02
N VAL A 68 -0.72 1.14 11.32
CA VAL A 68 -1.01 0.13 12.36
C VAL A 68 -2.41 -0.46 12.20
N ILE A 69 -3.44 0.38 11.99
CA ILE A 69 -4.81 -0.11 11.76
C ILE A 69 -4.84 -0.97 10.49
N GLY A 70 -4.21 -0.50 9.40
CA GLY A 70 -4.10 -1.25 8.16
C GLY A 70 -3.43 -2.60 8.35
N GLY A 71 -2.31 -2.62 9.07
CA GLY A 71 -1.56 -3.83 9.38
C GLY A 71 -2.36 -4.85 10.20
N LEU A 72 -3.05 -4.40 11.26
CA LEU A 72 -3.88 -5.29 12.08
C LEU A 72 -5.04 -5.92 11.28
N VAL A 73 -5.68 -5.13 10.41
CA VAL A 73 -6.75 -5.63 9.54
C VAL A 73 -6.20 -6.65 8.52
N THR A 74 -5.05 -6.35 7.92
CA THR A 74 -4.37 -7.28 7.01
C THR A 74 -3.99 -8.57 7.72
N LEU A 75 -3.42 -8.49 8.93
CA LEU A 75 -3.04 -9.65 9.72
C LEU A 75 -4.25 -10.55 10.02
N MET A 76 -5.40 -9.95 10.37
CA MET A 76 -6.65 -10.69 10.55
C MET A 76 -7.04 -11.44 9.26
N GLY A 77 -6.97 -10.77 8.10
CA GLY A 77 -7.23 -11.40 6.81
C GLY A 77 -6.27 -12.56 6.51
N LEU A 78 -4.98 -12.42 6.82
CA LEU A 78 -3.98 -13.47 6.66
C LEU A 78 -4.27 -14.70 7.54
N PHE A 79 -4.65 -14.51 8.80
CA PHE A 79 -5.04 -15.60 9.67
C PHE A 79 -6.29 -16.34 9.17
N MET A 80 -7.31 -15.58 8.71
CA MET A 80 -8.51 -16.19 8.13
C MET A 80 -8.18 -16.96 6.85
N MET A 81 -7.28 -16.45 6.00
CA MET A 81 -6.82 -17.15 4.80
C MET A 81 -6.07 -18.43 5.18
N TYR A 82 -5.15 -18.36 6.15
CA TYR A 82 -4.43 -19.52 6.63
C TYR A 82 -5.36 -20.63 7.18
N GLN A 83 -6.39 -20.26 7.94
CA GLN A 83 -7.38 -21.22 8.44
C GLN A 83 -8.15 -21.93 7.32
N LYS A 84 -8.39 -21.26 6.19
CA LYS A 84 -9.13 -21.82 5.06
C LYS A 84 -8.24 -22.62 4.10
N ALA A 85 -7.05 -22.10 3.81
CA ALA A 85 -6.14 -22.66 2.80
C ALA A 85 -5.04 -23.57 3.39
N GLY A 86 -4.73 -23.45 4.68
CA GLY A 86 -3.65 -24.17 5.35
C GLY A 86 -2.25 -23.68 5.01
N THR A 87 -2.12 -22.69 4.11
CA THR A 87 -0.86 -22.15 3.63
C THR A 87 -0.98 -20.65 3.35
N LEU A 88 0.14 -19.94 3.39
CA LEU A 88 0.26 -18.54 2.94
C LEU A 88 1.31 -18.39 1.82
N ASN A 89 1.86 -19.49 1.31
CA ASN A 89 2.73 -19.48 0.15
C ASN A 89 1.94 -19.03 -1.10
N MET A 90 2.47 -18.03 -1.82
CA MET A 90 1.75 -17.39 -2.93
C MET A 90 1.43 -18.36 -4.08
N ALA A 91 2.31 -19.31 -4.38
CA ALA A 91 2.08 -20.30 -5.44
C ALA A 91 0.99 -21.30 -5.03
N GLU A 92 1.05 -21.81 -3.80
CA GLU A 92 0.05 -22.75 -3.26
C GLU A 92 -1.31 -22.09 -3.12
N LEU A 93 -1.37 -20.82 -2.67
CA LEU A 93 -2.61 -20.03 -2.60
C LEU A 93 -3.23 -19.83 -3.98
N THR A 94 -2.42 -19.56 -5.00
CA THR A 94 -2.93 -19.45 -6.37
C THR A 94 -3.56 -20.75 -6.84
N ALA A 95 -2.89 -21.89 -6.63
CA ALA A 95 -3.43 -23.21 -6.98
C ALA A 95 -4.71 -23.54 -6.18
N PHE A 96 -4.72 -23.21 -4.88
CA PHE A 96 -5.87 -23.38 -4.02
C PHE A 96 -7.08 -22.56 -4.51
N MET A 97 -6.89 -21.29 -4.84
CA MET A 97 -7.98 -20.43 -5.32
C MET A 97 -8.49 -20.86 -6.70
N GLN A 98 -7.62 -21.27 -7.61
CA GLN A 98 -8.01 -21.78 -8.93
C GLN A 98 -8.79 -23.10 -8.87
N SER A 99 -8.61 -23.89 -7.82
CA SER A 99 -9.38 -25.13 -7.60
C SER A 99 -10.80 -24.88 -7.06
N ARG A 100 -11.17 -23.63 -6.74
CA ARG A 100 -12.48 -23.28 -6.15
C ARG A 100 -13.46 -22.85 -7.23
N GLU A 101 -14.64 -23.49 -7.24
CA GLU A 101 -15.74 -23.11 -8.13
C GLU A 101 -16.39 -21.77 -7.74
N ASN A 102 -16.33 -21.39 -6.45
CA ASN A 102 -16.91 -20.15 -5.96
C ASN A 102 -15.91 -19.32 -5.14
N PRO A 103 -15.20 -18.35 -5.78
CA PRO A 103 -14.26 -17.48 -5.09
C PRO A 103 -14.95 -16.44 -4.16
N ALA A 104 -16.27 -16.24 -4.27
CA ALA A 104 -17.00 -15.25 -3.50
C ALA A 104 -16.89 -15.42 -1.98
N GLU A 105 -16.72 -16.66 -1.49
CA GLU A 105 -16.52 -16.95 -0.07
C GLU A 105 -15.24 -16.30 0.50
N PHE A 106 -14.29 -15.96 -0.38
CA PHE A 106 -13.01 -15.38 -0.01
C PHE A 106 -12.95 -13.87 -0.19
N TYR A 107 -14.00 -13.21 -0.72
CA TYR A 107 -13.97 -11.76 -0.95
C TYR A 107 -13.75 -10.97 0.35
N ALA A 108 -14.42 -11.35 1.45
CA ALA A 108 -14.21 -10.68 2.72
C ALA A 108 -12.77 -10.79 3.20
N ILE A 109 -12.15 -11.96 3.06
CA ILE A 109 -10.74 -12.21 3.40
C ILE A 109 -9.82 -11.39 2.49
N GLY A 110 -10.09 -11.40 1.19
CA GLY A 110 -9.36 -10.60 0.21
C GLY A 110 -9.40 -9.11 0.51
N VAL A 111 -10.56 -8.58 0.86
CA VAL A 111 -10.73 -7.16 1.25
C VAL A 111 -9.96 -6.84 2.53
N LEU A 112 -9.96 -7.72 3.53
CA LEU A 112 -9.18 -7.54 4.75
C LEU A 112 -7.66 -7.50 4.45
N ILE A 113 -7.17 -8.41 3.63
CA ILE A 113 -5.75 -8.42 3.22
C ILE A 113 -5.42 -7.17 2.39
N LEU A 114 -6.30 -6.81 1.46
CA LEU A 114 -6.14 -5.63 0.62
C LEU A 114 -6.11 -4.33 1.43
N PHE A 115 -6.85 -4.25 2.54
CA PHE A 115 -7.06 -3.02 3.31
C PHE A 115 -5.75 -2.35 3.72
N GLY A 116 -4.79 -3.07 4.28
CA GLY A 116 -3.50 -2.49 4.67
C GLY A 116 -2.63 -2.10 3.47
N PHE A 117 -2.62 -2.91 2.41
CA PHE A 117 -1.92 -2.56 1.18
C PHE A 117 -2.54 -1.34 0.49
N ALA A 118 -3.87 -1.25 0.45
CA ALA A 118 -4.61 -0.10 -0.04
C ALA A 118 -4.33 1.17 0.78
N ALA A 119 -4.31 1.04 2.11
CA ALA A 119 -3.95 2.13 3.01
C ALA A 119 -2.54 2.66 2.72
N LYS A 120 -1.57 1.76 2.52
CA LYS A 120 -0.18 2.13 2.20
C LYS A 120 -0.04 2.74 0.81
N ALA A 121 -0.76 2.23 -0.18
CA ALA A 121 -0.82 2.81 -1.52
C ALA A 121 -1.48 4.19 -1.54
N GLY A 122 -2.26 4.54 -0.51
CA GLY A 122 -3.03 5.77 -0.45
C GLY A 122 -4.29 5.72 -1.30
N LEU A 123 -4.94 4.55 -1.40
CA LEU A 123 -6.22 4.41 -2.09
C LEU A 123 -7.36 5.03 -1.27
N PHE A 124 -8.38 5.52 -1.96
CA PHE A 124 -9.60 5.98 -1.31
C PHE A 124 -10.26 4.81 -0.53
N PRO A 125 -10.77 5.03 0.68
CA PRO A 125 -10.80 6.28 1.47
C PRO A 125 -9.57 6.51 2.37
N LEU A 126 -8.56 5.65 2.33
CA LEU A 126 -7.42 5.60 3.25
C LEU A 126 -6.25 6.54 2.87
N HIS A 127 -6.46 7.46 1.92
CA HIS A 127 -5.44 8.33 1.33
C HIS A 127 -5.02 9.52 2.20
N ILE A 128 -5.75 9.84 3.27
CA ILE A 128 -5.64 11.10 4.04
C ILE A 128 -4.23 11.35 4.58
N TRP A 129 -3.49 10.30 4.93
CA TRP A 129 -2.13 10.41 5.46
C TRP A 129 -1.11 10.88 4.41
N LEU A 130 -1.33 10.53 3.13
CA LEU A 130 -0.35 10.68 2.07
C LEU A 130 0.02 12.15 1.81
N PRO A 131 -0.93 13.09 1.53
CA PRO A 131 -0.59 14.50 1.31
C PRO A 131 0.04 15.15 2.55
N ASN A 132 -0.37 14.74 3.75
CA ASN A 132 0.13 15.30 4.99
C ASN A 132 1.58 14.83 5.27
N ALA A 133 1.87 13.53 5.11
CA ALA A 133 3.20 12.99 5.31
C ALA A 133 4.23 13.60 4.33
N TYR A 134 3.84 13.80 3.05
CA TYR A 134 4.73 14.39 2.06
C TYR A 134 5.07 15.84 2.35
N THR A 135 4.12 16.62 2.87
CA THR A 135 4.36 18.04 3.15
C THR A 135 5.37 18.24 4.27
N VAL A 136 5.34 17.39 5.30
CA VAL A 136 6.18 17.53 6.50
C VAL A 136 7.53 16.81 6.38
N ALA A 137 7.60 15.72 5.64
CA ALA A 137 8.84 14.97 5.50
C ALA A 137 9.92 15.79 4.79
N PRO A 138 11.23 15.61 5.16
CA PRO A 138 12.34 16.15 4.38
C PRO A 138 12.24 15.73 2.91
N ALA A 139 12.76 16.54 1.98
CA ALA A 139 12.64 16.28 0.55
C ALA A 139 13.13 14.88 0.13
N PRO A 140 14.29 14.34 0.63
CA PRO A 140 14.69 12.98 0.32
C PRO A 140 13.73 11.92 0.89
N SER A 141 13.15 12.15 2.09
CA SER A 141 12.14 11.24 2.66
C SER A 141 10.85 11.25 1.84
N SER A 142 10.40 12.43 1.37
CA SER A 142 9.23 12.55 0.50
C SER A 142 9.44 11.79 -0.83
N ALA A 143 10.66 11.83 -1.37
CA ALA A 143 11.01 11.04 -2.55
C ALA A 143 10.94 9.53 -2.28
N LEU A 144 11.46 9.04 -1.14
CA LEU A 144 11.37 7.64 -0.74
C LEU A 144 9.91 7.19 -0.52
N LEU A 145 9.09 8.04 0.10
CA LEU A 145 7.66 7.79 0.25
C LEU A 145 6.98 7.58 -1.12
N SER A 146 7.30 8.44 -2.08
CA SER A 146 6.73 8.38 -3.42
C SER A 146 7.25 7.20 -4.23
N CYS A 147 8.56 6.96 -4.24
CA CYS A 147 9.18 5.96 -5.12
C CYS A 147 9.01 4.53 -4.63
N LEU A 148 9.02 4.30 -3.32
CA LEU A 148 9.11 2.96 -2.74
C LEU A 148 7.86 2.61 -1.93
N LEU A 149 7.55 3.40 -0.89
CA LEU A 149 6.56 2.99 0.10
C LEU A 149 5.15 2.81 -0.48
N THR A 150 4.69 3.76 -1.28
CA THR A 150 3.38 3.62 -1.93
C THR A 150 3.33 2.47 -2.92
N LYS A 151 4.47 2.14 -3.57
CA LYS A 151 4.57 1.04 -4.53
C LYS A 151 4.53 -0.34 -3.87
N THR A 152 4.95 -0.47 -2.62
CA THR A 152 4.73 -1.72 -1.88
C THR A 152 3.25 -1.99 -1.63
N GLY A 153 2.45 -0.95 -1.41
CA GLY A 153 1.00 -1.07 -1.33
C GLY A 153 0.37 -1.49 -2.67
N VAL A 154 0.85 -0.91 -3.78
CA VAL A 154 0.45 -1.33 -5.14
C VAL A 154 0.84 -2.79 -5.38
N PHE A 155 2.06 -3.19 -5.02
CA PHE A 155 2.54 -4.56 -5.16
C PHE A 155 1.67 -5.55 -4.38
N GLY A 156 1.31 -5.24 -3.13
CA GLY A 156 0.37 -6.05 -2.34
C GLY A 156 -1.01 -6.16 -3.01
N THR A 157 -1.49 -5.07 -3.62
CA THR A 157 -2.75 -5.08 -4.38
C THR A 157 -2.65 -5.99 -5.62
N ILE A 158 -1.51 -5.97 -6.33
CA ILE A 158 -1.24 -6.89 -7.45
C ILE A 158 -1.26 -8.34 -6.97
N ILE A 159 -0.58 -8.66 -5.86
CA ILE A 159 -0.56 -10.02 -5.31
C ILE A 159 -1.98 -10.48 -5.00
N VAL A 160 -2.76 -9.69 -4.26
CA VAL A 160 -4.13 -10.08 -3.91
C VAL A 160 -4.99 -10.26 -5.16
N SER A 161 -4.95 -9.34 -6.11
CA SER A 161 -5.79 -9.42 -7.30
C SER A 161 -5.34 -10.50 -8.29
N CYS A 162 -4.03 -10.64 -8.54
CA CYS A 162 -3.52 -11.55 -9.58
C CYS A 162 -3.20 -12.96 -9.05
N LYS A 163 -3.08 -13.17 -7.72
CA LYS A 163 -2.79 -14.49 -7.15
C LYS A 163 -4.00 -15.13 -6.49
N LEU A 164 -4.86 -14.33 -5.83
CA LEU A 164 -6.05 -14.86 -5.18
C LEU A 164 -7.30 -14.78 -6.08
N PHE A 165 -7.49 -13.69 -6.83
CA PHE A 165 -8.71 -13.41 -7.61
C PHE A 165 -8.40 -13.22 -9.10
N LEU A 166 -7.50 -14.05 -9.65
CA LEU A 166 -7.16 -14.02 -11.06
C LEU A 166 -8.40 -14.34 -11.91
N HIS A 167 -8.72 -13.46 -12.86
CA HIS A 167 -9.87 -13.56 -13.77
C HIS A 167 -11.26 -13.54 -13.08
N ASP A 168 -11.33 -13.06 -11.83
CA ASP A 168 -12.61 -12.85 -11.17
C ASP A 168 -13.19 -11.48 -11.57
N ALA A 169 -14.29 -11.50 -12.33
CA ALA A 169 -14.91 -10.29 -12.86
C ALA A 169 -15.47 -9.37 -11.76
N ALA A 170 -16.06 -9.94 -10.70
CA ALA A 170 -16.62 -9.14 -9.60
C ALA A 170 -15.53 -8.45 -8.77
N TRP A 171 -14.42 -9.17 -8.50
CA TRP A 171 -13.24 -8.57 -7.88
C TRP A 171 -12.61 -7.50 -8.77
N GLY A 172 -12.47 -7.79 -10.07
CA GLY A 172 -11.97 -6.83 -11.06
C GLY A 172 -12.77 -5.54 -11.10
N GLN A 173 -14.11 -5.62 -11.10
CA GLN A 173 -15.00 -4.45 -11.04
C GLN A 173 -14.81 -3.65 -9.75
N PHE A 174 -14.70 -4.31 -8.59
CA PHE A 174 -14.45 -3.65 -7.32
C PHE A 174 -13.14 -2.86 -7.33
N ILE A 175 -12.05 -3.48 -7.77
CA ILE A 175 -10.72 -2.85 -7.88
C ILE A 175 -10.74 -1.69 -8.90
N LEU A 176 -11.41 -1.86 -10.04
CA LEU A 176 -11.54 -0.83 -11.06
C LEU A 176 -12.25 0.41 -10.53
N ILE A 177 -13.40 0.24 -9.85
CA ILE A 177 -14.14 1.36 -9.25
C ILE A 177 -13.28 2.08 -8.21
N LEU A 178 -12.59 1.34 -7.35
CA LEU A 178 -11.68 1.90 -6.35
C LEU A 178 -10.55 2.72 -7.00
N GLY A 179 -10.00 2.21 -8.11
CA GLY A 179 -8.98 2.89 -8.89
C GLY A 179 -9.49 4.19 -9.52
N ILE A 180 -10.68 4.17 -10.15
CA ILE A 180 -11.29 5.36 -10.75
C ILE A 180 -11.52 6.46 -9.71
N ILE A 181 -12.11 6.12 -8.57
CA ILE A 181 -12.36 7.07 -7.49
C ILE A 181 -11.04 7.67 -7.01
N THR A 182 -10.01 6.84 -6.77
CA THR A 182 -8.70 7.28 -6.31
C THR A 182 -8.02 8.19 -7.34
N MET A 183 -8.08 7.84 -8.63
CA MET A 183 -7.49 8.62 -9.72
C MET A 183 -8.12 10.01 -9.81
N VAL A 184 -9.44 10.07 -9.85
CA VAL A 184 -10.18 11.34 -9.99
C VAL A 184 -9.96 12.23 -8.76
N LEU A 185 -10.08 11.68 -7.55
CA LEU A 185 -9.83 12.43 -6.31
C LEU A 185 -8.39 12.93 -6.24
N GLY A 186 -7.41 12.11 -6.59
CA GLY A 186 -6.01 12.52 -6.63
C GLY A 186 -5.77 13.68 -7.59
N ALA A 187 -6.33 13.62 -8.80
CA ALA A 187 -6.23 14.68 -9.80
C ALA A 187 -6.87 15.99 -9.32
N VAL A 188 -8.09 15.93 -8.81
CA VAL A 188 -8.81 17.09 -8.29
C VAL A 188 -8.04 17.74 -7.13
N LEU A 189 -7.62 16.94 -6.14
CA LEU A 189 -6.84 17.44 -5.00
C LEU A 189 -5.49 18.04 -5.43
N ALA A 190 -4.87 17.53 -6.48
CA ALA A 190 -3.62 18.08 -7.02
C ALA A 190 -3.82 19.47 -7.61
N VAL A 191 -4.89 19.66 -8.39
CA VAL A 191 -5.21 20.96 -9.02
C VAL A 191 -5.48 22.06 -7.99
N PHE A 192 -6.17 21.73 -6.89
CA PHE A 192 -6.49 22.69 -5.83
C PHE A 192 -5.40 22.85 -4.77
N SER A 193 -4.27 22.15 -4.91
CA SER A 193 -3.16 22.24 -3.95
C SER A 193 -2.23 23.41 -4.25
N VAL A 194 -1.99 24.27 -3.25
CA VAL A 194 -1.05 25.40 -3.36
C VAL A 194 0.39 24.97 -3.04
N ASN A 195 0.57 23.97 -2.17
CA ASN A 195 1.89 23.49 -1.76
C ASN A 195 2.42 22.46 -2.75
N LEU A 196 3.62 22.70 -3.30
CA LEU A 196 4.24 21.83 -4.30
C LEU A 196 4.37 20.36 -3.85
N LYS A 197 4.81 20.10 -2.61
CA LYS A 197 4.91 18.73 -2.09
C LYS A 197 3.54 18.06 -2.01
N ARG A 198 2.49 18.81 -1.62
CA ARG A 198 1.12 18.31 -1.58
C ARG A 198 0.58 18.03 -2.98
N THR A 199 0.85 18.91 -3.95
CA THR A 199 0.51 18.68 -5.36
C THR A 199 1.15 17.40 -5.88
N LEU A 200 2.44 17.17 -5.61
CA LEU A 200 3.15 15.96 -6.00
C LEU A 200 2.58 14.70 -5.33
N ALA A 201 2.19 14.79 -4.05
CA ALA A 201 1.55 13.68 -3.34
C ALA A 201 0.20 13.31 -3.96
N CYS A 202 -0.65 14.30 -4.22
CA CYS A 202 -1.96 14.07 -4.83
C CYS A 202 -1.84 13.58 -6.29
N SER A 203 -0.87 14.10 -7.05
CA SER A 203 -0.54 13.59 -8.38
C SER A 203 -0.07 12.13 -8.34
N SER A 204 0.79 11.76 -7.37
CA SER A 204 1.21 10.37 -7.18
C SER A 204 0.02 9.46 -6.84
N MET A 205 -0.93 9.93 -6.04
CA MET A 205 -2.17 9.21 -5.74
C MET A 205 -3.01 8.98 -7.01
N SER A 206 -3.13 9.99 -7.88
CA SER A 206 -3.82 9.86 -9.16
C SER A 206 -3.16 8.80 -10.06
N GLN A 207 -1.83 8.79 -10.15
CA GLN A 207 -1.07 7.77 -10.91
C GLN A 207 -1.25 6.35 -10.33
N ILE A 208 -1.29 6.22 -9.01
CA ILE A 208 -1.59 4.94 -8.35
C ILE A 208 -3.01 4.49 -8.73
N GLY A 209 -4.00 5.38 -8.69
CA GLY A 209 -5.36 5.08 -9.13
C GLY A 209 -5.41 4.55 -10.55
N PHE A 210 -4.61 5.13 -11.47
CA PHE A 210 -4.49 4.65 -12.85
C PHE A 210 -3.90 3.22 -12.92
N ILE A 211 -2.88 2.91 -12.12
CA ILE A 211 -2.33 1.55 -12.05
C ILE A 211 -3.38 0.56 -11.50
N ILE A 212 -4.14 0.95 -10.49
CA ILE A 212 -5.20 0.12 -9.91
C ILE A 212 -6.33 -0.15 -10.91
N ILE A 213 -6.66 0.81 -11.78
CA ILE A 213 -7.59 0.60 -12.91
C ILE A 213 -7.07 -0.51 -13.83
N ALA A 214 -5.78 -0.48 -14.19
CA ALA A 214 -5.19 -1.50 -15.05
C ALA A 214 -5.25 -2.91 -14.40
N ILE A 215 -5.03 -3.00 -13.08
CA ILE A 215 -5.17 -4.26 -12.32
C ILE A 215 -6.63 -4.75 -12.35
N GLY A 216 -7.61 -3.86 -12.17
CA GLY A 216 -9.03 -4.20 -12.23
C GLY A 216 -9.46 -4.66 -13.63
N MET A 217 -8.94 -4.02 -14.67
CA MET A 217 -9.20 -4.42 -16.08
C MET A 217 -8.69 -5.83 -16.38
N GLN A 218 -7.58 -6.27 -15.80
CA GLN A 218 -7.08 -7.63 -15.96
C GLN A 218 -8.10 -8.69 -15.51
N GLY A 219 -8.80 -8.44 -14.39
CA GLY A 219 -9.86 -9.33 -13.92
C GLY A 219 -11.04 -9.43 -14.89
N LEU A 220 -11.36 -8.33 -15.59
CA LEU A 220 -12.48 -8.27 -16.53
C LEU A 220 -12.16 -8.85 -17.92
N LEU A 221 -10.94 -8.64 -18.42
CA LEU A 221 -10.54 -9.04 -19.77
C LEU A 221 -10.03 -10.49 -19.85
N GLY A 222 -9.70 -11.11 -18.74
CA GLY A 222 -9.13 -12.45 -18.69
C GLY A 222 -10.08 -13.59 -19.09
N GLU A 223 -11.38 -13.33 -19.15
CA GLU A 223 -12.39 -14.32 -19.61
C GLU A 223 -12.49 -14.46 -21.15
N HIS A 224 -11.81 -13.60 -21.92
CA HIS A 224 -11.98 -13.53 -23.37
C HIS A 224 -10.76 -13.91 -24.20
N ASN A 225 -9.70 -14.53 -23.57
CA ASN A 225 -8.52 -14.99 -24.32
C ASN A 225 -8.23 -16.47 -24.05
#